data_c959dae15da14153e5dfd0b21447c173
#
_entry.id   c959dae15da14153e5dfd0b21447c173
#
_cell.length_a   1.000
_cell.length_b   1.000
_cell.length_c   1.000
_cell.angle_alpha   90.00
_cell.angle_beta   90.00
_cell.angle_gamma   90.00
#
_symmetry.space_group_name_H-M   'P 1'
#
loop_
_entity.id
_entity.type
_entity.pdbx_description
1 polymer ?
#
loop_
_entity_poly.entity_id
_entity_poly.type
_entity_poly.pdbx_seq_one_letter_code
_entity_poly.pdbx_strand_id
1 'polypeptide(L)'
;MSHDVTATKLTHEHVQRWLDDYAKAWDTYDGDDVRALFSRDAEYRWHPADDPEKGRETIVDAWLNPGGNASTRDVPGTYKADLRPFAVDGNRAVAVGTCTYWTDATRSKVERIYYNNWLLEFDDDGKCSSFTEYYMTPRKS
;
A
#
# COMPACT_ATOMS: atom_id res chain seq x y z
N MET A 1 14.08 7.24 32.64
CA MET A 1 14.00 7.15 31.92
C MET A 1 13.81 6.90 30.99
N SER A 2 13.65 6.97 30.66
CA SER A 2 13.37 6.87 29.78
C SER A 2 13.34 6.65 28.92
N HIS A 3 13.18 6.37 28.64
CA HIS A 3 12.96 6.23 27.78
C HIS A 3 12.25 5.99 27.02
N ASP A 4 12.05 5.51 27.42
CA ASP A 4 11.01 5.28 26.69
C ASP A 4 10.74 6.13 25.59
N VAL A 5 10.99 6.67 25.58
CA VAL A 5 10.94 7.52 24.63
C VAL A 5 11.50 7.23 23.34
N THR A 6 11.91 6.07 23.14
CA THR A 6 12.63 5.72 21.96
C THR A 6 11.76 5.28 20.83
N ALA A 7 10.55 4.83 21.10
CA ALA A 7 9.64 4.46 20.04
C ALA A 7 8.91 5.70 19.55
N THR A 8 9.07 6.03 18.28
CA THR A 8 8.31 7.10 17.66
C THR A 8 6.87 6.63 17.53
N LYS A 9 5.96 7.36 18.17
CA LYS A 9 4.55 7.05 18.00
C LYS A 9 4.12 7.32 16.58
N LEU A 10 3.38 6.39 16.02
CA LEU A 10 2.78 6.56 14.70
C LEU A 10 1.73 7.67 14.77
N THR A 11 1.72 8.56 13.79
CA THR A 11 0.77 9.65 13.70
C THR A 11 -0.02 9.56 12.40
N HIS A 12 -1.16 10.24 12.35
CA HIS A 12 -1.92 10.36 11.11
C HIS A 12 -1.06 10.95 9.99
N GLU A 13 -0.24 11.95 10.30
CA GLU A 13 0.64 12.57 9.31
C GLU A 13 1.66 11.58 8.75
N HIS A 14 2.24 10.76 9.62
CA HIS A 14 3.19 9.73 9.18
C HIS A 14 2.51 8.72 8.26
N VAL A 15 1.32 8.28 8.63
CA VAL A 15 0.57 7.33 7.80
C VAL A 15 0.20 7.97 6.46
N GLN A 16 -0.22 9.23 6.45
CA GLN A 16 -0.54 9.91 5.21
C GLN A 16 0.68 10.01 4.30
N ARG A 17 1.85 10.36 4.85
CA ARG A 17 3.09 10.40 4.07
C ARG A 17 3.43 9.02 3.51
N TRP A 18 3.25 8.00 4.32
CA TRP A 18 3.48 6.62 3.86
C TRP A 18 2.54 6.26 2.71
N LEU A 19 1.28 6.65 2.81
CA LEU A 19 0.30 6.40 1.73
C LEU A 19 0.66 7.17 0.46
N ASP A 20 1.14 8.40 0.60
CA ASP A 20 1.60 9.21 -0.52
C ASP A 20 2.84 8.56 -1.18
N ASP A 21 3.75 8.05 -0.37
CA ASP A 21 4.95 7.35 -0.86
C ASP A 21 4.56 6.02 -1.54
N TYR A 22 3.54 5.34 -1.03
CA TYR A 22 3.00 4.14 -1.67
C TYR A 22 2.47 4.46 -3.06
N ALA A 23 1.67 5.51 -3.18
CA ALA A 23 1.13 5.93 -4.47
C ALA A 23 2.24 6.30 -5.45
N LYS A 24 3.28 6.98 -4.96
CA LYS A 24 4.45 7.33 -5.77
C LYS A 24 5.20 6.09 -6.23
N ALA A 25 5.42 5.14 -5.33
CA ALA A 25 6.11 3.89 -5.67
C ALA A 25 5.34 3.11 -6.74
N TRP A 26 4.01 3.13 -6.67
CA TRP A 26 3.17 2.51 -7.69
C TRP A 26 3.32 3.22 -9.04
N ASP A 27 3.38 4.55 -9.05
CA ASP A 27 3.57 5.31 -10.29
C ASP A 27 4.95 5.07 -10.90
N THR A 28 5.99 5.00 -10.08
CA THR A 28 7.36 4.84 -10.59
C THR A 28 7.72 3.40 -10.93
N TYR A 29 7.11 2.44 -10.24
CA TYR A 29 7.54 1.03 -10.29
C TYR A 29 9.05 0.89 -10.08
N ASP A 30 9.62 1.78 -9.25
CA ASP A 30 11.03 1.75 -8.89
C ASP A 30 11.21 0.86 -7.66
N GLY A 31 12.07 -0.14 -7.74
CA GLY A 31 12.29 -1.08 -6.66
C GLY A 31 12.74 -0.42 -5.36
N ASP A 32 13.56 0.64 -5.45
CA ASP A 32 14.02 1.35 -4.25
C ASP A 32 12.88 2.12 -3.59
N ASP A 33 11.95 2.68 -4.37
CA ASP A 33 10.77 3.34 -3.82
C ASP A 33 9.89 2.35 -3.07
N VAL A 34 9.71 1.15 -3.62
CA VAL A 34 8.95 0.08 -2.96
C VAL A 34 9.68 -0.38 -1.69
N ARG A 35 11.00 -0.59 -1.80
CA ARG A 35 11.83 -1.04 -0.67
C ARG A 35 11.74 -0.08 0.51
N ALA A 36 11.67 1.22 0.23
CA ALA A 36 11.61 2.23 1.26
C ALA A 36 10.34 2.19 2.10
N LEU A 37 9.28 1.52 1.62
CA LEU A 37 7.99 1.44 2.32
C LEU A 37 7.96 0.37 3.40
N PHE A 38 8.76 -0.69 3.27
CA PHE A 38 8.59 -1.90 4.05
C PHE A 38 9.79 -2.22 4.92
N SER A 39 9.55 -2.85 6.06
CA SER A 39 10.62 -3.38 6.89
C SER A 39 11.18 -4.65 6.26
N ARG A 40 12.37 -5.06 6.73
CA ARG A 40 13.08 -6.21 6.16
C ARG A 40 12.25 -7.48 6.14
N ASP A 41 11.52 -7.76 7.23
CA ASP A 41 10.76 -8.99 7.40
C ASP A 41 9.26 -8.76 7.22
N ALA A 42 8.87 -7.73 6.50
CA ALA A 42 7.47 -7.38 6.29
C ALA A 42 6.67 -8.49 5.62
N GLU A 43 5.38 -8.51 5.91
CA GLU A 43 4.43 -9.42 5.27
C GLU A 43 3.39 -8.60 4.53
N TYR A 44 3.05 -9.03 3.33
CA TYR A 44 2.13 -8.30 2.47
C TYR A 44 1.07 -9.26 1.94
N ARG A 45 -0.20 -9.00 2.25
CA ARG A 45 -1.32 -9.78 1.73
C ARG A 45 -2.14 -8.93 0.79
N TRP A 46 -2.25 -9.38 -0.45
CA TRP A 46 -3.09 -8.76 -1.46
C TRP A 46 -4.58 -8.98 -1.17
N HIS A 47 -4.90 -9.98 -0.37
CA HIS A 47 -6.23 -10.37 0.03
C HIS A 47 -6.12 -11.04 1.40
N PRO A 48 -7.10 -10.82 2.33
CA PRO A 48 -6.94 -11.34 3.69
C PRO A 48 -6.83 -12.86 3.81
N ALA A 49 -7.34 -13.61 2.82
CA ALA A 49 -7.28 -15.06 2.83
C ALA A 49 -6.01 -15.63 2.22
N ASP A 50 -5.17 -14.79 1.60
CA ASP A 50 -3.96 -15.26 0.93
C ASP A 50 -2.84 -15.52 1.93
N ASP A 51 -1.92 -16.42 1.55
CA ASP A 51 -0.64 -16.48 2.21
C ASP A 51 0.13 -15.20 1.90
N PRO A 52 0.84 -14.61 2.86
CA PRO A 52 1.52 -13.35 2.60
C PRO A 52 2.76 -13.53 1.74
N GLU A 53 3.09 -12.48 1.00
CA GLU A 53 4.43 -12.29 0.48
C GLU A 53 5.32 -11.98 1.68
N LYS A 54 6.31 -12.81 1.97
CA LYS A 54 7.16 -12.66 3.16
C LYS A 54 8.52 -12.11 2.81
N GLY A 55 8.90 -11.04 3.49
CA GLY A 55 10.18 -10.39 3.31
C GLY A 55 10.12 -9.27 2.28
N ARG A 56 10.88 -8.22 2.57
CA ARG A 56 10.88 -7.01 1.75
C ARG A 56 11.22 -7.29 0.29
N GLU A 57 12.24 -8.11 0.04
CA GLU A 57 12.66 -8.38 -1.34
C GLU A 57 11.62 -9.19 -2.11
N THR A 58 10.91 -10.07 -1.43
CA THR A 58 9.78 -10.79 -2.03
C THR A 58 8.66 -9.83 -2.40
N ILE A 59 8.38 -8.86 -1.53
CA ILE A 59 7.37 -7.84 -1.78
C ILE A 59 7.76 -6.98 -2.97
N VAL A 60 9.02 -6.55 -3.03
CA VAL A 60 9.54 -5.76 -4.15
C VAL A 60 9.37 -6.53 -5.47
N ASP A 61 9.75 -7.80 -5.49
CA ASP A 61 9.60 -8.62 -6.68
C ASP A 61 8.13 -8.76 -7.09
N ALA A 62 7.24 -8.99 -6.14
CA ALA A 62 5.80 -9.11 -6.42
C ALA A 62 5.23 -7.82 -7.02
N TRP A 63 5.72 -6.66 -6.57
CA TRP A 63 5.30 -5.37 -7.11
C TRP A 63 5.82 -5.14 -8.53
N LEU A 64 7.11 -5.44 -8.75
CA LEU A 64 7.75 -5.18 -10.03
C LEU A 64 7.36 -6.18 -11.10
N ASN A 65 6.99 -7.38 -10.69
CA ASN A 65 6.65 -8.47 -11.61
C ASN A 65 5.31 -9.09 -11.23
N PRO A 66 4.21 -8.32 -11.26
CA PRO A 66 2.90 -8.86 -10.91
C PRO A 66 2.56 -10.01 -11.83
N GLY A 67 2.11 -11.11 -11.24
CA GLY A 67 1.87 -12.33 -12.01
C GLY A 67 3.14 -12.97 -12.56
N GLY A 68 4.33 -12.56 -12.05
CA GLY A 68 5.61 -13.11 -12.49
C GLY A 68 6.23 -12.43 -13.69
N ASN A 69 5.66 -11.31 -14.16
CA ASN A 69 6.12 -10.65 -15.37
C ASN A 69 5.92 -9.14 -15.33
N ALA A 70 6.97 -8.38 -15.62
CA ALA A 70 6.92 -6.91 -15.64
C ALA A 70 5.92 -6.37 -16.67
N SER A 71 5.60 -7.12 -17.72
CA SER A 71 4.63 -6.67 -18.73
C SER A 71 3.20 -6.59 -18.19
N THR A 72 2.94 -7.14 -17.02
CA THR A 72 1.60 -7.10 -16.42
C THR A 72 1.43 -5.91 -15.46
N ARG A 73 2.43 -5.02 -15.35
CA ARG A 73 2.31 -3.80 -14.57
C ARG A 73 1.18 -2.93 -15.11
N ASP A 74 0.57 -2.18 -14.20
CA ASP A 74 -0.44 -1.21 -14.62
C ASP A 74 0.18 -0.15 -15.53
N VAL A 75 -0.56 0.24 -16.54
CA VAL A 75 -0.08 1.23 -17.53
C VAL A 75 -0.03 2.61 -16.88
N PRO A 76 1.09 3.35 -17.02
CA PRO A 76 1.19 4.67 -16.39
C PRO A 76 0.03 5.59 -16.76
N GLY A 77 -0.48 6.30 -15.75
CA GLY A 77 -1.56 7.26 -15.93
C GLY A 77 -2.96 6.67 -15.92
N THR A 78 -3.10 5.33 -15.90
CA THR A 78 -4.41 4.68 -15.97
C THR A 78 -4.99 4.31 -14.60
N TYR A 79 -4.31 4.68 -13.52
CA TYR A 79 -4.75 4.34 -12.17
C TYR A 79 -4.41 5.45 -11.17
N LYS A 80 -5.13 5.45 -10.07
CA LYS A 80 -4.86 6.39 -8.96
C LYS A 80 -5.30 5.77 -7.65
N ALA A 81 -4.41 5.81 -6.66
CA ALA A 81 -4.73 5.47 -5.29
C ALA A 81 -5.05 6.77 -4.54
N ASP A 82 -6.19 6.79 -3.84
CA ASP A 82 -6.62 7.93 -3.06
C ASP A 82 -7.05 7.42 -1.69
N LEU A 83 -6.07 7.25 -0.80
CA LEU A 83 -6.28 6.70 0.52
C LEU A 83 -5.85 7.70 1.60
N ARG A 84 -6.48 7.56 2.76
CA ARG A 84 -6.18 8.38 3.92
C ARG A 84 -6.19 7.53 5.18
N PRO A 85 -5.52 7.95 6.25
CA PRO A 85 -5.63 7.24 7.53
C PRO A 85 -7.02 7.43 8.11
N PHE A 86 -7.66 6.32 8.47
CA PHE A 86 -8.95 6.33 9.15
C PHE A 86 -8.76 6.32 10.66
N ALA A 87 -7.82 5.52 11.14
CA ALA A 87 -7.52 5.39 12.56
C ALA A 87 -6.07 4.99 12.75
N VAL A 88 -5.49 5.43 13.85
CA VAL A 88 -4.14 5.06 14.26
C VAL A 88 -4.19 4.68 15.73
N ASP A 89 -3.64 3.51 16.05
CA ASP A 89 -3.62 2.99 17.42
C ASP A 89 -2.25 2.32 17.66
N GLY A 90 -1.41 2.96 18.45
CA GLY A 90 -0.06 2.46 18.70
C GLY A 90 0.75 2.43 17.42
N ASN A 91 1.19 1.26 17.02
CA ASN A 91 1.95 1.05 15.78
C ASN A 91 1.07 0.54 14.62
N ARG A 92 -0.25 0.56 14.80
CA ARG A 92 -1.20 0.05 13.82
C ARG A 92 -2.03 1.18 13.24
N ALA A 93 -2.41 1.05 11.99
CA ALA A 93 -3.25 2.01 11.31
C ALA A 93 -4.23 1.31 10.39
N VAL A 94 -5.35 1.97 10.16
CA VAL A 94 -6.33 1.59 9.14
C VAL A 94 -6.37 2.72 8.12
N ALA A 95 -6.13 2.40 6.86
CA ALA A 95 -6.25 3.34 5.76
C ALA A 95 -7.49 3.00 4.94
N VAL A 96 -8.22 4.01 4.52
CA VAL A 96 -9.42 3.84 3.71
C VAL A 96 -9.37 4.75 2.50
N GLY A 97 -10.02 4.35 1.44
CA GLY A 97 -10.11 5.16 0.24
C GLY A 97 -10.48 4.34 -0.97
N THR A 98 -10.03 4.80 -2.13
CA THR A 98 -10.35 4.16 -3.39
C THR A 98 -9.11 4.03 -4.25
N CYS A 99 -9.11 2.97 -5.08
CA CYS A 99 -8.19 2.87 -6.21
C CYS A 99 -9.04 2.85 -7.47
N THR A 100 -8.81 3.83 -8.33
CA THR A 100 -9.55 3.99 -9.56
C THR A 100 -8.69 3.61 -10.75
N TYR A 101 -9.26 2.85 -11.68
CA TYR A 101 -8.59 2.46 -12.92
C TYR A 101 -9.41 2.99 -14.08
N TRP A 102 -8.73 3.56 -15.06
CA TRP A 102 -9.33 4.08 -16.31
C TRP A 102 -8.91 3.21 -17.47
N THR A 103 -9.72 3.24 -18.55
CA THR A 103 -9.44 2.46 -19.75
C THR A 103 -8.17 2.92 -20.47
N ASP A 104 -7.81 4.21 -20.31
CA ASP A 104 -6.56 4.76 -20.84
C ASP A 104 -6.14 6.00 -20.05
N ALA A 105 -5.00 6.55 -20.42
CA ALA A 105 -4.38 7.66 -19.68
C ALA A 105 -5.11 9.00 -19.84
N THR A 106 -6.09 9.10 -20.72
CA THR A 106 -6.92 10.32 -20.83
C THR A 106 -7.88 10.42 -19.65
N ARG A 107 -8.13 9.30 -18.96
CA ARG A 107 -9.02 9.21 -17.80
C ARG A 107 -10.46 9.62 -18.12
N SER A 108 -10.87 9.47 -19.37
CA SER A 108 -12.21 9.82 -19.77
C SER A 108 -13.26 8.78 -19.42
N LYS A 109 -12.83 7.53 -19.21
CA LYS A 109 -13.74 6.44 -18.90
C LYS A 109 -13.15 5.57 -17.79
N VAL A 110 -13.87 5.46 -16.68
CA VAL A 110 -13.50 4.59 -15.56
C VAL A 110 -13.73 3.14 -15.98
N GLU A 111 -12.70 2.32 -15.80
CA GLU A 111 -12.78 0.89 -16.02
C GLU A 111 -13.32 0.18 -14.78
N ARG A 112 -12.75 0.47 -13.62
CA ARG A 112 -13.17 -0.12 -12.35
C ARG A 112 -12.72 0.74 -11.17
N ILE A 113 -13.42 0.60 -10.06
CA ILE A 113 -13.06 1.24 -8.80
C ILE A 113 -13.05 0.18 -7.73
N TYR A 114 -12.01 0.19 -6.90
CA TYR A 114 -11.97 -0.59 -5.67
C TYR A 114 -12.14 0.34 -4.48
N TYR A 115 -13.00 -0.05 -3.55
CA TYR A 115 -13.10 0.59 -2.24
C TYR A 115 -12.20 -0.18 -1.30
N ASN A 116 -11.18 0.48 -0.79
CA ASN A 116 -10.09 -0.18 -0.09
C ASN A 116 -10.12 0.11 1.40
N ASN A 117 -9.71 -0.90 2.15
CA ASN A 117 -9.46 -0.82 3.58
C ASN A 117 -8.18 -1.60 3.84
N TRP A 118 -7.13 -0.90 4.23
CA TRP A 118 -5.82 -1.51 4.46
C TRP A 118 -5.53 -1.57 5.94
N LEU A 119 -5.18 -2.76 6.44
CA LEU A 119 -4.71 -2.93 7.81
C LEU A 119 -3.19 -2.89 7.77
N LEU A 120 -2.62 -1.94 8.52
CA LEU A 120 -1.19 -1.65 8.49
C LEU A 120 -0.59 -1.78 9.87
N GLU A 121 0.61 -2.35 9.94
CA GLU A 121 1.45 -2.29 11.13
C GLU A 121 2.80 -1.74 10.73
N PHE A 122 3.41 -0.96 11.64
CA PHE A 122 4.68 -0.29 11.38
C PHE A 122 5.70 -0.67 12.43
N ASP A 123 6.96 -0.67 12.04
CA ASP A 123 8.05 -0.85 13.00
C ASP A 123 8.48 0.50 13.60
N ASP A 124 9.48 0.46 14.48
CA ASP A 124 9.96 1.65 15.17
C ASP A 124 10.61 2.68 14.23
N ASP A 125 11.02 2.25 13.04
CA ASP A 125 11.60 3.13 12.03
C ASP A 125 10.54 3.72 11.10
N GLY A 126 9.26 3.43 11.36
CA GLY A 126 8.18 3.94 10.51
C GLY A 126 8.00 3.18 9.21
N LYS A 127 8.61 2.00 9.08
CA LYS A 127 8.43 1.13 7.92
C LYS A 127 7.26 0.19 8.16
N CYS A 128 6.52 -0.13 7.10
CA CYS A 128 5.40 -1.05 7.22
C CYS A 128 5.92 -2.47 7.41
N SER A 129 5.47 -3.11 8.49
CA SER A 129 5.84 -4.49 8.81
C SER A 129 4.74 -5.49 8.46
N SER A 130 3.50 -5.03 8.30
CA SER A 130 2.39 -5.89 7.91
C SER A 130 1.37 -5.08 7.12
N PHE A 131 1.01 -5.59 5.98
CA PHE A 131 0.04 -4.96 5.08
C PHE A 131 -0.98 -6.01 4.69
N THR A 132 -2.26 -5.73 4.91
CA THR A 132 -3.35 -6.59 4.46
C THR A 132 -4.38 -5.75 3.75
N GLU A 133 -4.68 -6.10 2.52
CA GLU A 133 -5.68 -5.41 1.73
C GLU A 133 -7.03 -6.10 1.86
N TYR A 134 -8.06 -5.29 2.14
CA TYR A 134 -9.46 -5.64 1.97
C TYR A 134 -9.99 -4.71 0.91
N TYR A 135 -10.70 -5.23 -0.07
CA TYR A 135 -11.30 -4.38 -1.08
C TYR A 135 -12.69 -4.87 -1.46
N MET A 136 -13.49 -3.93 -1.91
CA MET A 136 -14.82 -4.22 -2.42
C MET A 136 -15.02 -3.47 -3.73
N THR A 137 -15.80 -4.05 -4.60
CA THR A 137 -16.22 -3.37 -5.84
C THR A 137 -17.60 -2.74 -5.61
N PRO A 138 -17.99 -1.76 -6.45
CA PRO A 138 -19.33 -1.18 -6.35
C PRO A 138 -20.40 -2.23 -6.48
N ARG A 139 -21.49 -2.03 -5.76
CA ARG A 139 -22.65 -2.90 -5.93
C ARG A 139 -23.22 -2.74 -7.33
N LYS A 140 -23.66 -3.84 -7.89
CA LYS A 140 -24.46 -3.79 -9.11
C LYS A 140 -25.85 -3.30 -8.74
N SER A 141 -26.35 -2.32 -9.47
CA SER A 141 -27.70 -1.82 -9.31
C SER A 141 -28.70 -2.69 -10.05
#